data_b87c231f0174417edd848d398120de6d
#
_entry.id   b87c231f0174417edd848d398120de6d
#
_cell.length_a   1.000
_cell.length_b   1.000
_cell.length_c   1.000
_cell.angle_alpha   90.00
_cell.angle_beta   90.00
_cell.angle_gamma   90.00
#
_symmetry.space_group_name_H-M   'P 1'
#
loop_
_entity.id
_entity.type
_entity.pdbx_description
1 polymer ?
#
loop_
_entity_poly.entity_id
_entity_poly.type
_entity_poly.pdbx_seq_one_letter_code
_entity_poly.pdbx_strand_id
1 'polypeptide(L)'
;MRILERNFRRGRNGEIDIIGRDGKYLVFVEVKYRAGTEKGSALEAVTPTKQKMICEVADYYRILHKYDENTWVRYDVVAIQGEQIIWVPNAFLHHYRTRR
;
A
#
# COMPACT_ATOMS: atom_id res chain seq x y z
N MET A 1 -5.85 0.91 -13.72
CA MET A 1 -4.51 1.11 -13.12
C MET A 1 -3.48 0.26 -13.84
N ARG A 2 -2.36 0.84 -14.15
CA ARG A 2 -1.26 0.10 -14.77
C ARG A 2 -0.32 -0.41 -13.68
N ILE A 3 -0.08 -1.71 -13.64
CA ILE A 3 0.82 -2.31 -12.66
C ILE A 3 2.25 -2.11 -13.09
N LEU A 4 3.07 -1.53 -12.21
CA LEU A 4 4.49 -1.29 -12.45
C LEU A 4 5.35 -2.40 -11.86
N GLU A 5 4.98 -2.90 -10.67
CA GLU A 5 5.75 -3.90 -9.99
C GLU A 5 4.90 -4.68 -9.01
N ARG A 6 5.24 -5.94 -8.78
CA ARG A 6 4.60 -6.80 -7.78
C ARG A 6 5.62 -7.28 -6.78
N ASN A 7 5.17 -7.44 -5.53
CA ASN A 7 5.98 -8.02 -4.46
C ASN A 7 7.32 -7.32 -4.28
N PHE A 8 7.26 -5.98 -4.21
CA PHE A 8 8.45 -5.17 -4.02
C PHE A 8 8.89 -5.22 -2.56
N ARG A 9 10.15 -5.56 -2.34
CA ARG A 9 10.70 -5.69 -1.00
C ARG A 9 11.84 -4.71 -0.75
N ARG A 10 11.94 -4.27 0.50
CA ARG A 10 13.12 -3.59 1.00
C ARG A 10 13.77 -4.50 2.05
N GLY A 11 14.66 -5.38 1.60
CA GLY A 11 15.32 -6.32 2.48
C GLY A 11 14.33 -7.14 3.31
N ARG A 12 14.51 -7.12 4.64
CA ARG A 12 13.62 -7.82 5.57
C ARG A 12 12.56 -6.92 6.18
N ASN A 13 12.54 -5.64 5.81
CA ASN A 13 11.71 -4.65 6.48
C ASN A 13 10.26 -4.64 6.04
N GLY A 14 9.95 -5.27 4.93
CA GLY A 14 8.58 -5.34 4.49
C GLY A 14 8.44 -5.41 2.99
N GLU A 15 7.21 -5.63 2.57
CA GLU A 15 6.87 -5.85 1.18
C GLU A 15 5.61 -5.07 0.83
N ILE A 16 5.57 -4.56 -0.40
CA ILE A 16 4.37 -3.98 -0.98
C ILE A 16 3.90 -4.93 -2.07
N ASP A 17 2.64 -5.35 -1.98
CA ASP A 17 2.10 -6.37 -2.88
C ASP A 17 2.03 -5.91 -4.32
N ILE A 18 1.54 -4.70 -4.55
CA ILE A 18 1.41 -4.14 -5.90
C ILE A 18 1.78 -2.66 -5.88
N ILE A 19 2.55 -2.24 -6.87
CA ILE A 19 2.82 -0.83 -7.13
C ILE A 19 2.31 -0.54 -8.53
N GLY A 20 1.49 0.49 -8.66
CA GLY A 20 0.87 0.82 -9.93
C GLY A 20 0.76 2.30 -10.19
N ARG A 21 0.22 2.60 -11.34
CA ARG A 21 -0.02 3.97 -11.79
C ARG A 21 -1.49 4.12 -12.12
N ASP A 22 -2.13 5.10 -11.52
CA ASP A 22 -3.53 5.41 -11.78
C ASP A 22 -3.63 6.91 -12.09
N GLY A 23 -3.67 7.24 -13.40
CA GLY A 23 -3.55 8.62 -13.82
C GLY A 23 -2.24 9.21 -13.33
N LYS A 24 -2.32 10.30 -12.56
CA LYS A 24 -1.14 10.97 -12.01
C LYS A 24 -0.68 10.40 -10.67
N TYR A 25 -1.43 9.44 -10.12
CA TYR A 25 -1.08 8.84 -8.84
C TYR A 25 -0.12 7.67 -8.99
N LEU A 26 0.89 7.64 -8.15
CA LEU A 26 1.68 6.44 -7.88
C LEU A 26 0.99 5.72 -6.73
N VAL A 27 0.54 4.49 -6.95
CA VAL A 27 -0.34 3.78 -6.01
C VAL A 27 0.38 2.58 -5.43
N PHE A 28 0.38 2.50 -4.10
CA PHE A 28 0.92 1.36 -3.37
C PHE A 28 -0.24 0.58 -2.77
N VAL A 29 -0.34 -0.70 -3.10
CA VAL A 29 -1.51 -1.53 -2.78
C VAL A 29 -1.13 -2.66 -1.84
N GLU A 30 -1.87 -2.76 -0.75
CA GLU A 30 -1.80 -3.90 0.17
C GLU A 30 -2.97 -4.83 -0.12
N VAL A 31 -2.68 -6.11 -0.35
CA VAL A 31 -3.70 -7.12 -0.61
C VAL A 31 -3.89 -7.96 0.64
N LYS A 32 -5.12 -8.09 1.10
CA LYS A 32 -5.48 -8.87 2.28
C LYS A 32 -6.47 -9.97 1.94
N TYR A 33 -6.12 -11.19 2.30
CA TYR A 33 -7.03 -12.33 2.20
C TYR A 33 -7.71 -12.51 3.55
N ARG A 34 -9.03 -12.66 3.54
CA ARG A 34 -9.82 -12.80 4.75
C ARG A 34 -10.64 -14.06 4.69
N ALA A 35 -10.80 -14.73 5.84
CA ALA A 35 -11.70 -15.85 5.96
C ALA A 35 -13.15 -15.37 5.83
N GLY A 36 -14.02 -16.21 5.29
CA GLY A 36 -15.37 -15.81 4.89
C GLY A 36 -16.25 -15.24 6.00
N THR A 37 -16.00 -15.56 7.26
CA THR A 37 -16.82 -15.10 8.38
C THR A 37 -16.17 -14.03 9.24
N GLU A 38 -14.97 -13.55 8.86
CA GLU A 38 -14.31 -12.51 9.63
C GLU A 38 -15.11 -11.22 9.58
N LYS A 39 -15.18 -10.55 10.73
CA LYS A 39 -15.82 -9.24 10.84
C LYS A 39 -14.76 -8.15 10.73
N GLY A 40 -15.24 -6.96 10.40
CA GLY A 40 -14.38 -5.80 10.26
C GLY A 40 -14.20 -5.39 8.81
N SER A 41 -13.76 -4.16 8.61
CA SER A 41 -13.56 -3.60 7.28
C SER A 41 -12.18 -3.94 6.74
N ALA A 42 -11.99 -3.73 5.42
CA ALA A 42 -10.69 -3.86 4.80
C ALA A 42 -9.67 -2.91 5.44
N LEU A 43 -10.11 -1.74 5.89
CA LEU A 43 -9.24 -0.77 6.58
C LEU A 43 -8.70 -1.31 7.89
N GLU A 44 -9.52 -2.03 8.64
CA GLU A 44 -9.11 -2.60 9.93
C GLU A 44 -8.07 -3.71 9.77
N ALA A 45 -7.96 -4.28 8.58
CA ALA A 45 -6.98 -5.32 8.31
C ALA A 45 -5.56 -4.76 8.22
N VAL A 46 -5.40 -3.45 8.05
CA VAL A 46 -4.09 -2.81 7.92
C VAL A 46 -3.87 -1.90 9.12
N THR A 47 -3.15 -2.41 10.11
CA THR A 47 -2.87 -1.70 11.37
C THR A 47 -1.97 -0.48 11.15
N PRO A 48 -1.94 0.47 12.09
CA PRO A 48 -1.00 1.61 12.00
C PRO A 48 0.46 1.19 11.85
N THR A 49 0.87 0.12 12.52
CA THR A 49 2.23 -0.41 12.39
C THR A 49 2.49 -0.88 10.96
N LYS A 50 1.54 -1.59 10.37
CA LYS A 50 1.63 -2.06 9.00
C LYS A 50 1.65 -0.88 8.03
N GLN A 51 0.82 0.14 8.27
CA GLN A 51 0.79 1.34 7.46
C GLN A 51 2.14 2.04 7.44
N LYS A 52 2.78 2.16 8.60
CA LYS A 52 4.12 2.76 8.69
C LYS A 52 5.13 1.99 7.87
N MET A 53 5.09 0.66 7.96
CA MET A 53 5.99 -0.20 7.20
C MET A 53 5.79 0.01 5.70
N ILE A 54 4.54 0.03 5.25
CA ILE A 54 4.21 0.27 3.84
C ILE A 54 4.76 1.61 3.38
N CYS A 55 4.57 2.66 4.19
CA CYS A 55 5.06 4.00 3.84
C CYS A 55 6.59 4.05 3.76
N GLU A 56 7.29 3.35 4.64
CA GLU A 56 8.75 3.29 4.59
C GLU A 56 9.25 2.60 3.33
N VAL A 57 8.63 1.48 2.98
CA VAL A 57 8.99 0.76 1.75
C VAL A 57 8.64 1.58 0.51
N ALA A 58 7.51 2.30 0.55
CA ALA A 58 7.09 3.19 -0.53
C ALA A 58 8.10 4.33 -0.72
N ASP A 59 8.58 4.94 0.37
CA ASP A 59 9.60 5.98 0.29
C ASP A 59 10.88 5.46 -0.34
N TYR A 60 11.28 4.26 0.04
CA TYR A 60 12.45 3.62 -0.54
C TYR A 60 12.28 3.41 -2.06
N TYR A 61 11.11 2.93 -2.48
CA TYR A 61 10.80 2.75 -3.90
C TYR A 61 10.91 4.07 -4.66
N ARG A 62 10.34 5.12 -4.09
CA ARG A 62 10.35 6.44 -4.74
C ARG A 62 11.76 6.98 -4.89
N ILE A 63 12.60 6.82 -3.87
CA ILE A 63 13.99 7.23 -3.92
C ILE A 63 14.75 6.41 -4.96
N LEU A 64 14.57 5.10 -4.93
CA LEU A 64 15.24 4.17 -5.83
C LEU A 64 14.96 4.51 -7.30
N HIS A 65 13.71 4.85 -7.60
CA HIS A 65 13.28 5.16 -8.96
C HIS A 65 13.27 6.65 -9.27
N LYS A 66 13.84 7.45 -8.37
CA LYS A 66 14.05 8.91 -8.58
C LYS A 66 12.76 9.67 -8.87
N TYR A 67 11.69 9.31 -8.18
CA TYR A 67 10.46 10.08 -8.27
C TYR A 67 10.63 11.43 -7.59
N ASP A 68 10.02 12.46 -8.18
CA ASP A 68 9.96 13.79 -7.62
C ASP A 68 9.24 13.75 -6.28
N GLU A 69 9.70 14.57 -5.31
CA GLU A 69 9.05 14.61 -4.00
C GLU A 69 7.61 15.15 -4.05
N ASN A 70 7.24 15.82 -5.14
CA ASN A 70 5.88 16.28 -5.36
C ASN A 70 5.01 15.26 -6.07
N THR A 71 5.51 14.05 -6.29
CA THR A 71 4.74 12.96 -6.89
C THR A 71 3.51 12.67 -6.04
N TRP A 72 2.34 12.58 -6.68
CA TRP A 72 1.11 12.24 -6.01
C TRP A 72 1.11 10.76 -5.67
N VAL A 73 0.90 10.46 -4.41
CA VAL A 73 0.98 9.09 -3.89
C VAL A 73 -0.36 8.73 -3.24
N ARG A 74 -0.77 7.49 -3.45
CA ARG A 74 -2.00 6.97 -2.87
C ARG A 74 -1.75 5.57 -2.33
N TYR A 75 -2.33 5.26 -1.18
CA TYR A 75 -2.25 3.94 -0.56
C TYR A 75 -3.62 3.27 -0.61
N ASP A 76 -3.69 2.15 -1.30
CA ASP A 76 -4.93 1.41 -1.49
C ASP A 76 -4.86 0.08 -0.76
N VAL A 77 -6.03 -0.41 -0.34
CA VAL A 77 -6.17 -1.74 0.24
C VAL A 77 -7.16 -2.52 -0.60
N VAL A 78 -6.80 -3.74 -0.94
CA VAL A 78 -7.68 -4.68 -1.63
C VAL A 78 -7.89 -5.87 -0.70
N ALA A 79 -9.12 -6.10 -0.29
CA ALA A 79 -9.48 -7.25 0.53
C ALA A 79 -10.16 -8.30 -0.33
N ILE A 80 -9.68 -9.53 -0.23
CA ILE A 80 -10.27 -10.66 -0.93
C ILE A 80 -10.91 -11.57 0.11
N GLN A 81 -12.23 -11.72 0.01
CA GLN A 81 -13.00 -12.50 0.96
C GLN A 81 -13.89 -13.48 0.17
N GLY A 82 -13.49 -14.75 0.14
CA GLY A 82 -14.13 -15.71 -0.73
C GLY A 82 -14.00 -15.28 -2.19
N GLU A 83 -15.13 -15.09 -2.85
CA GLU A 83 -15.17 -14.62 -4.23
C GLU A 83 -15.31 -13.10 -4.35
N GLN A 84 -15.45 -12.42 -3.21
CA GLN A 84 -15.60 -10.97 -3.20
C GLN A 84 -14.24 -10.29 -3.19
N ILE A 85 -14.15 -9.23 -3.99
CA ILE A 85 -12.99 -8.34 -3.99
C ILE A 85 -13.47 -6.96 -3.60
N ILE A 86 -12.94 -6.44 -2.51
CA ILE A 86 -13.27 -5.12 -2.01
C ILE A 86 -12.04 -4.24 -2.15
N TRP A 87 -12.14 -3.24 -3.00
CA TRP A 87 -11.04 -2.29 -3.25
C TRP A 87 -11.36 -0.98 -2.54
N VAL A 88 -10.47 -0.58 -1.64
CA VAL A 88 -10.58 0.69 -0.93
C VAL A 88 -9.45 1.59 -1.41
N PRO A 89 -9.72 2.51 -2.35
CA PRO A 89 -8.69 3.44 -2.81
C PRO A 89 -8.46 4.50 -1.74
N ASN A 90 -7.22 4.99 -1.66
CA ASN A 90 -6.85 6.02 -0.71
C ASN A 90 -7.24 5.63 0.73
N ALA A 91 -6.87 4.43 1.11
CA ALA A 91 -7.31 3.83 2.36
C ALA A 91 -6.70 4.46 3.61
N PHE A 92 -5.49 5.01 3.51
CA PHE A 92 -4.84 5.72 4.61
C PHE A 92 -3.84 6.73 4.07
N LEU A 93 -3.47 7.67 4.94
CA LEU A 93 -2.54 8.73 4.60
C LEU A 93 -1.11 8.30 4.83
N HIS A 94 -0.19 9.00 4.18
CA HIS A 94 1.23 8.74 4.35
C HIS A 94 1.67 9.04 5.78
N HIS A 95 2.43 8.11 6.37
CA HIS A 95 3.02 8.29 7.69
C HIS A 95 4.43 8.85 7.51
N TYR A 96 4.62 10.10 7.87
CA TYR A 96 5.93 10.74 7.80
C TYR A 96 6.80 10.31 8.97
N ARG A 97 8.11 10.20 8.72
CA ARG A 97 9.05 9.87 9.77
C ARG A 97 9.09 11.01 10.78
N THR A 98 9.02 10.64 12.07
CA THR A 98 9.16 11.62 13.13
C THR A 98 10.62 11.99 13.28
N ARG A 99 10.91 13.27 13.32
CA ARG A 99 12.25 13.78 13.60
C ARG A 99 12.37 14.14 15.05
N ARG A 100 13.54 13.95 15.54
CA ARG A 100 13.87 14.37 16.88
C ARG A 100 15.04 15.33 16.87
#